data_43d3c63b9aecc4b5e5970b149561b172
#
_entry.id   43d3c63b9aecc4b5e5970b149561b172
#
_cell.length_a   1.000
_cell.length_b   1.000
_cell.length_c   1.000
_cell.angle_alpha   90.00
_cell.angle_beta   90.00
_cell.angle_gamma   90.00
#
_symmetry.space_group_name_H-M   'P 1'
#
loop_
_entity.id
_entity.type
_entity.pdbx_description
1 polymer ?
#
loop_
_entity_poly.entity_id
_entity_poly.type
_entity_poly.pdbx_seq_one_letter_code
_entity_poly.pdbx_strand_id
1 'polypeptide(L)'
;MKPIVVLGSGLAGYTLARELRKLNREVAITLVSRDSGDYYSKPMLSNAYTQGKDAAALVLTPAPQMAQQLDITLLTHTEVRGIEASAQCIQTSGGPIEYGRLVLALGADPIRIPVQGDAADAVLSVNDLADYAKLRGVLGSAKSVAIMGGGLIGCEFANDLAAAGYSVTVIDPAAYPLASLMPAQAGQQLLEPLAKLGVAWRFGTAVQAVDKLATGYALTLTDASTVYTDVVLSAVGLRPRTDLARAAGLAVNRGIVVNDQLRTSDPAIYALGDCAEIEGRVLPFVLPIMHGGRTLARVLNGEEARLVFPAMPVVVKTPAHPVAVSPVARDAVGTWQTLASGQGIKMGFLDAQNKLSGFVLTGEFAGERNEMAKKLA
;
A
#
# COMPACT_ATOMS: atom_id res chain seq x y z
N MET A 1 28.25 -20.81 4.99
CA MET A 1 27.98 -19.53 4.28
C MET A 1 27.05 -18.72 5.16
N LYS A 2 27.26 -17.41 5.38
CA LYS A 2 26.34 -16.59 6.18
C LYS A 2 24.96 -16.51 5.48
N PRO A 3 23.84 -16.45 6.23
CA PRO A 3 22.48 -16.48 5.67
C PRO A 3 22.13 -15.21 4.89
N ILE A 4 21.10 -15.31 4.05
CA ILE A 4 20.35 -14.15 3.57
C ILE A 4 19.35 -13.76 4.66
N VAL A 5 19.48 -12.55 5.20
CA VAL A 5 18.56 -12.03 6.21
C VAL A 5 17.58 -11.07 5.56
N VAL A 6 16.29 -11.27 5.79
CA VAL A 6 15.20 -10.45 5.24
C VAL A 6 14.45 -9.78 6.39
N LEU A 7 14.39 -8.46 6.40
CA LEU A 7 13.66 -7.69 7.42
C LEU A 7 12.26 -7.34 6.95
N GLY A 8 11.28 -8.05 7.47
CA GLY A 8 9.85 -7.88 7.21
C GLY A 8 9.20 -9.12 6.60
N SER A 9 8.10 -9.56 7.22
CA SER A 9 7.27 -10.73 6.83
C SER A 9 6.06 -10.36 5.96
N GLY A 10 6.03 -9.14 5.43
CA GLY A 10 4.98 -8.71 4.51
C GLY A 10 5.07 -9.37 3.14
N LEU A 11 4.23 -8.90 2.20
CA LEU A 11 4.19 -9.41 0.83
C LEU A 11 5.58 -9.46 0.18
N ALA A 12 6.41 -8.43 0.38
CA ALA A 12 7.74 -8.34 -0.20
C ALA A 12 8.68 -9.43 0.34
N GLY A 13 8.78 -9.59 1.66
CA GLY A 13 9.66 -10.59 2.28
C GLY A 13 9.28 -12.00 1.92
N TYR A 14 8.01 -12.36 2.03
CA TYR A 14 7.54 -13.70 1.66
C TYR A 14 7.59 -13.98 0.16
N THR A 15 7.35 -12.98 -0.69
CA THR A 15 7.55 -13.14 -2.14
C THR A 15 9.00 -13.48 -2.45
N LEU A 16 9.94 -12.72 -1.88
CA LEU A 16 11.38 -12.99 -2.07
C LEU A 16 11.77 -14.38 -1.58
N ALA A 17 11.34 -14.77 -0.38
CA ALA A 17 11.66 -16.09 0.18
C ALA A 17 11.13 -17.22 -0.71
N ARG A 18 9.89 -17.10 -1.23
CA ARG A 18 9.32 -18.07 -2.17
C ARG A 18 10.10 -18.15 -3.48
N GLU A 19 10.46 -17.01 -4.06
CA GLU A 19 11.19 -16.99 -5.33
C GLU A 19 12.62 -17.51 -5.16
N LEU A 20 13.29 -17.22 -4.03
CA LEU A 20 14.58 -17.80 -3.70
C LEU A 20 14.51 -19.32 -3.57
N ARG A 21 13.50 -19.88 -2.88
CA ARG A 21 13.33 -21.32 -2.73
C ARG A 21 13.09 -22.06 -4.04
N LYS A 22 12.48 -21.42 -5.03
CA LYS A 22 12.33 -21.99 -6.37
C LYS A 22 13.67 -22.15 -7.08
N LEU A 23 14.61 -21.20 -6.85
CA LEU A 23 15.91 -21.17 -7.50
C LEU A 23 16.98 -21.96 -6.72
N ASN A 24 16.92 -21.90 -5.39
CA ASN A 24 17.93 -22.50 -4.52
C ASN A 24 17.29 -23.01 -3.22
N ARG A 25 17.30 -24.33 -3.06
CA ARG A 25 16.73 -25.00 -1.89
C ARG A 25 17.66 -25.05 -0.68
N GLU A 26 18.96 -24.78 -0.87
CA GLU A 26 19.98 -24.95 0.17
C GLU A 26 20.38 -23.63 0.84
N VAL A 27 20.11 -22.49 0.20
CA VAL A 27 20.50 -21.19 0.77
C VAL A 27 19.79 -20.94 2.12
N ALA A 28 20.54 -20.63 3.16
CA ALA A 28 19.98 -20.31 4.47
C ALA A 28 19.28 -18.94 4.39
N ILE A 29 17.99 -18.89 4.74
CA ILE A 29 17.17 -17.68 4.78
C ILE A 29 16.68 -17.47 6.21
N THR A 30 16.95 -16.29 6.77
CA THR A 30 16.39 -15.87 8.05
C THR A 30 15.47 -14.66 7.78
N LEU A 31 14.20 -14.79 8.10
CA LEU A 31 13.23 -13.69 8.01
C LEU A 31 12.93 -13.17 9.43
N VAL A 32 13.06 -11.87 9.61
CA VAL A 32 12.84 -11.19 10.89
C VAL A 32 11.59 -10.33 10.81
N SER A 33 10.64 -10.55 11.72
CA SER A 33 9.38 -9.81 11.78
C SER A 33 9.16 -9.23 13.19
N ARG A 34 8.72 -7.98 13.25
CA ARG A 34 8.31 -7.34 14.49
C ARG A 34 6.94 -7.80 15.02
N ASP A 35 6.14 -8.40 14.13
CA ASP A 35 4.79 -8.91 14.40
C ASP A 35 4.75 -10.44 14.48
N SER A 36 3.54 -11.04 14.41
CA SER A 36 3.35 -12.50 14.43
C SER A 36 4.01 -13.24 13.28
N GLY A 37 4.35 -12.54 12.20
CA GLY A 37 4.89 -13.16 11.00
C GLY A 37 3.87 -13.93 10.16
N ASP A 38 2.59 -13.87 10.46
CA ASP A 38 1.55 -14.52 9.69
C ASP A 38 1.47 -13.94 8.26
N TYR A 39 1.25 -14.82 7.29
CA TYR A 39 1.08 -14.39 5.91
C TYR A 39 -0.38 -14.04 5.63
N TYR A 40 -0.60 -12.84 5.17
CA TYR A 40 -1.90 -12.34 4.70
C TYR A 40 -1.73 -11.39 3.52
N SER A 41 -2.82 -11.14 2.81
CA SER A 41 -2.85 -10.16 1.72
C SER A 41 -3.24 -8.80 2.26
N LYS A 42 -2.26 -7.91 2.49
CA LYS A 42 -2.50 -6.55 2.99
C LYS A 42 -3.56 -5.77 2.19
N PRO A 43 -3.63 -5.85 0.84
CA PRO A 43 -4.71 -5.23 0.07
C PRO A 43 -6.12 -5.70 0.42
N MET A 44 -6.28 -6.83 1.12
CA MET A 44 -7.61 -7.30 1.56
C MET A 44 -8.18 -6.51 2.74
N LEU A 45 -7.35 -5.79 3.49
CA LEU A 45 -7.78 -5.04 4.69
C LEU A 45 -8.87 -4.00 4.38
N SER A 46 -8.86 -3.41 3.17
CA SER A 46 -9.79 -2.36 2.76
C SER A 46 -11.08 -2.87 2.11
N ASN A 47 -11.29 -4.19 2.02
CA ASN A 47 -12.49 -4.79 1.43
C ASN A 47 -12.91 -6.12 2.10
N ALA A 48 -12.54 -6.30 3.35
CA ALA A 48 -12.83 -7.52 4.11
C ALA A 48 -14.06 -7.41 5.00
N TYR A 49 -14.56 -6.18 5.25
CA TYR A 49 -15.64 -5.97 6.20
C TYR A 49 -16.96 -6.54 5.70
N THR A 50 -17.36 -6.24 4.46
CA THR A 50 -18.56 -6.80 3.80
C THR A 50 -18.49 -8.31 3.63
N GLN A 51 -17.27 -8.89 3.58
CA GLN A 51 -17.08 -10.34 3.52
C GLN A 51 -17.23 -11.02 4.90
N GLY A 52 -17.51 -10.26 5.95
CA GLY A 52 -17.62 -10.77 7.32
C GLY A 52 -16.30 -11.27 7.92
N LYS A 53 -15.16 -11.02 7.27
CA LYS A 53 -13.85 -11.50 7.73
C LYS A 53 -13.32 -10.63 8.85
N ASP A 54 -12.94 -11.24 9.94
CA ASP A 54 -12.15 -10.61 11.00
C ASP A 54 -10.64 -10.72 10.70
N ALA A 55 -9.80 -10.19 11.57
CA ALA A 55 -8.35 -10.22 11.38
C ALA A 55 -7.79 -11.66 11.33
N ALA A 56 -8.36 -12.59 12.11
CA ALA A 56 -7.93 -13.98 12.10
C ALA A 56 -8.30 -14.69 10.78
N ALA A 57 -9.47 -14.42 10.23
CA ALA A 57 -9.93 -14.96 8.96
C ALA A 57 -9.17 -14.40 7.74
N LEU A 58 -8.42 -13.32 7.91
CA LEU A 58 -7.54 -12.76 6.88
C LEU A 58 -6.17 -13.43 6.82
N VAL A 59 -5.76 -14.18 7.84
CA VAL A 59 -4.53 -14.97 7.83
C VAL A 59 -4.68 -16.11 6.81
N LEU A 60 -3.87 -16.07 5.77
CA LEU A 60 -3.86 -17.10 4.72
C LEU A 60 -2.98 -18.29 5.12
N THR A 61 -1.88 -18.03 5.81
CA THR A 61 -0.96 -19.06 6.30
C THR A 61 -0.30 -18.59 7.59
N PRO A 62 -0.46 -19.32 8.70
CA PRO A 62 0.22 -19.01 9.97
C PRO A 62 1.75 -19.05 9.84
N ALA A 63 2.43 -18.24 10.63
CA ALA A 63 3.89 -18.10 10.62
C ALA A 63 4.66 -19.42 10.73
N PRO A 64 4.32 -20.36 11.64
CA PRO A 64 5.02 -21.64 11.72
C PRO A 64 4.88 -22.48 10.43
N GLN A 65 3.70 -22.46 9.81
CA GLN A 65 3.47 -23.16 8.55
C GLN A 65 4.23 -22.50 7.38
N MET A 66 4.32 -21.16 7.36
CA MET A 66 5.15 -20.43 6.39
C MET A 66 6.63 -20.79 6.53
N ALA A 67 7.14 -20.84 7.77
CA ALA A 67 8.53 -21.22 8.06
C ALA A 67 8.82 -22.64 7.56
N GLN A 68 7.92 -23.58 7.82
CA GLN A 68 8.04 -24.96 7.37
C GLN A 68 7.96 -25.09 5.83
N GLN A 69 6.96 -24.46 5.19
CA GLN A 69 6.77 -24.54 3.73
C GLN A 69 7.94 -23.96 2.95
N LEU A 70 8.57 -22.91 3.49
CA LEU A 70 9.67 -22.22 2.84
C LEU A 70 11.04 -22.68 3.32
N ASP A 71 11.09 -23.59 4.30
CA ASP A 71 12.33 -24.03 4.95
C ASP A 71 13.21 -22.83 5.36
N ILE A 72 12.64 -21.92 6.14
CA ILE A 72 13.31 -20.69 6.60
C ILE A 72 13.33 -20.62 8.13
N THR A 73 14.32 -19.93 8.66
CA THR A 73 14.28 -19.44 10.05
C THR A 73 13.41 -18.20 10.10
N LEU A 74 12.31 -18.23 10.86
CA LEU A 74 11.41 -17.10 11.05
C LEU A 74 11.47 -16.61 12.50
N LEU A 75 11.96 -15.39 12.71
CA LEU A 75 12.04 -14.74 14.01
C LEU A 75 10.91 -13.72 14.11
N THR A 76 9.82 -14.12 14.76
CA THR A 76 8.65 -13.29 15.02
C THR A 76 8.84 -12.44 16.28
N HIS A 77 8.02 -11.37 16.43
CA HIS A 77 8.09 -10.45 17.58
C HIS A 77 9.50 -9.96 17.89
N THR A 78 10.32 -9.83 16.82
CA THR A 78 11.74 -9.46 16.91
C THR A 78 11.94 -8.09 16.27
N GLU A 79 12.28 -7.12 17.10
CA GLU A 79 12.55 -5.76 16.65
C GLU A 79 14.00 -5.62 16.22
N VAL A 80 14.24 -5.04 15.04
CA VAL A 80 15.58 -4.67 14.57
C VAL A 80 15.85 -3.23 14.97
N ARG A 81 16.91 -3.02 15.74
CA ARG A 81 17.30 -1.74 16.36
C ARG A 81 18.40 -1.02 15.60
N GLY A 82 19.20 -1.75 14.83
CA GLY A 82 20.30 -1.17 14.07
C GLY A 82 20.89 -2.12 13.06
N ILE A 83 21.63 -1.57 12.10
CA ILE A 83 22.39 -2.30 11.09
C ILE A 83 23.84 -1.83 11.19
N GLU A 84 24.76 -2.75 11.43
CA GLU A 84 26.20 -2.54 11.41
C GLU A 84 26.72 -3.06 10.07
N ALA A 85 26.64 -2.23 9.04
CA ALA A 85 26.94 -2.64 7.65
C ALA A 85 28.36 -3.18 7.49
N SER A 86 29.37 -2.54 8.10
CA SER A 86 30.77 -2.97 8.05
C SER A 86 31.03 -4.32 8.69
N ALA A 87 30.26 -4.67 9.74
CA ALA A 87 30.34 -5.97 10.42
C ALA A 87 29.43 -7.03 9.78
N GLN A 88 28.59 -6.62 8.82
CA GLN A 88 27.51 -7.46 8.28
C GLN A 88 26.65 -8.09 9.37
N CYS A 89 26.18 -7.28 10.30
CA CYS A 89 25.40 -7.67 11.47
C CYS A 89 24.20 -6.74 11.66
N ILE A 90 23.07 -7.27 12.09
CA ILE A 90 21.94 -6.49 12.60
C ILE A 90 21.80 -6.67 14.11
N GLN A 91 21.43 -5.62 14.82
CA GLN A 91 21.13 -5.63 16.24
C GLN A 91 19.62 -5.79 16.42
N THR A 92 19.22 -6.83 17.14
CA THR A 92 17.80 -7.12 17.40
C THR A 92 17.47 -7.17 18.89
N SER A 93 16.17 -7.21 19.22
CA SER A 93 15.71 -7.45 20.59
C SER A 93 16.12 -8.81 21.13
N GLY A 94 16.43 -9.79 20.27
CA GLY A 94 16.88 -11.14 20.60
C GLY A 94 18.40 -11.34 20.52
N GLY A 95 19.17 -10.26 20.27
CA GLY A 95 20.62 -10.31 20.10
C GLY A 95 21.06 -10.04 18.65
N PRO A 96 22.39 -10.05 18.39
CA PRO A 96 22.94 -9.79 17.07
C PRO A 96 22.72 -10.96 16.10
N ILE A 97 22.50 -10.64 14.82
CA ILE A 97 22.37 -11.63 13.75
C ILE A 97 23.30 -11.24 12.61
N GLU A 98 24.21 -12.13 12.25
CA GLU A 98 25.09 -11.94 11.11
C GLU A 98 24.39 -12.28 9.78
N TYR A 99 24.76 -11.58 8.71
CA TYR A 99 24.24 -11.83 7.37
C TYR A 99 25.33 -11.88 6.30
N GLY A 100 25.12 -12.67 5.27
CA GLY A 100 25.90 -12.59 4.03
C GLY A 100 25.31 -11.58 3.05
N ARG A 101 23.97 -11.49 3.02
CA ARG A 101 23.18 -10.50 2.30
C ARG A 101 22.00 -10.06 3.18
N LEU A 102 21.70 -8.77 3.19
CA LEU A 102 20.59 -8.20 3.95
C LEU A 102 19.55 -7.60 2.98
N VAL A 103 18.28 -7.91 3.21
CA VAL A 103 17.19 -7.36 2.41
C VAL A 103 16.22 -6.59 3.29
N LEU A 104 16.06 -5.31 3.01
CA LEU A 104 15.14 -4.41 3.71
C LEU A 104 13.77 -4.49 3.02
N ALA A 105 12.84 -5.24 3.59
CA ALA A 105 11.45 -5.36 3.15
C ALA A 105 10.51 -4.69 4.17
N LEU A 106 10.88 -3.49 4.61
CA LEU A 106 10.34 -2.80 5.78
C LEU A 106 8.90 -2.29 5.59
N GLY A 107 8.44 -2.14 4.34
CA GLY A 107 7.13 -1.59 4.04
C GLY A 107 7.05 -0.08 4.28
N ALA A 108 5.83 0.39 4.58
CA ALA A 108 5.52 1.79 4.82
C ALA A 108 4.59 1.95 6.02
N ASP A 109 4.57 3.14 6.60
CA ASP A 109 3.65 3.54 7.67
C ASP A 109 2.57 4.50 7.17
N PRO A 110 1.36 4.48 7.76
CA PRO A 110 0.36 5.50 7.50
C PRO A 110 0.89 6.89 7.82
N ILE A 111 0.65 7.84 6.93
CA ILE A 111 0.92 9.25 7.20
C ILE A 111 -0.04 9.70 8.29
N ARG A 112 0.50 10.30 9.36
CA ARG A 112 -0.28 10.95 10.39
C ARG A 112 -0.28 12.45 10.11
N ILE A 113 -1.45 13.00 9.77
CA ILE A 113 -1.64 14.44 9.68
C ILE A 113 -1.90 14.94 11.11
N PRO A 114 -1.16 15.95 11.58
CA PRO A 114 -1.45 16.57 12.87
C PRO A 114 -2.82 17.26 12.78
N VAL A 115 -3.77 16.84 13.58
CA VAL A 115 -5.07 17.48 13.77
C VAL A 115 -5.17 18.03 15.18
N GLN A 116 -5.94 19.09 15.38
CA GLN A 116 -6.24 19.68 16.68
C GLN A 116 -7.40 18.93 17.36
N GLY A 117 -7.77 19.37 18.56
CA GLY A 117 -8.89 18.83 19.31
C GLY A 117 -8.49 17.79 20.36
N ASP A 118 -9.42 17.51 21.27
CA ASP A 118 -9.18 16.63 22.41
C ASP A 118 -9.30 15.12 22.06
N ALA A 119 -9.68 14.81 20.81
CA ALA A 119 -9.81 13.44 20.30
C ALA A 119 -8.88 13.15 19.08
N ALA A 120 -7.81 13.90 18.89
CA ALA A 120 -6.83 13.67 17.81
C ALA A 120 -6.29 12.23 17.80
N ASP A 121 -6.07 11.62 18.97
CA ASP A 121 -5.58 10.24 19.13
C ASP A 121 -6.64 9.17 18.80
N ALA A 122 -7.90 9.55 18.65
CA ALA A 122 -8.98 8.64 18.24
C ALA A 122 -8.99 8.37 16.72
N VAL A 123 -8.22 9.12 15.94
CA VAL A 123 -8.10 8.91 14.50
C VAL A 123 -7.36 7.59 14.23
N LEU A 124 -8.09 6.66 13.62
CA LEU A 124 -7.57 5.33 13.28
C LEU A 124 -6.86 5.35 11.92
N SER A 125 -5.92 4.43 11.74
CA SER A 125 -5.37 4.06 10.44
C SER A 125 -5.33 2.55 10.35
N VAL A 126 -5.43 1.99 9.15
CA VAL A 126 -5.36 0.53 8.96
C VAL A 126 -4.21 0.19 8.02
N ASN A 127 -3.19 -0.44 8.56
CA ASN A 127 -1.97 -0.81 7.85
C ASN A 127 -1.57 -2.29 8.03
N ASP A 128 -2.11 -2.94 9.06
CA ASP A 128 -1.87 -4.36 9.38
C ASP A 128 -3.11 -5.01 10.01
N LEU A 129 -2.97 -6.29 10.40
CA LEU A 129 -4.08 -7.06 11.01
C LEU A 129 -4.50 -6.51 12.37
N ALA A 130 -3.57 -5.98 13.18
CA ALA A 130 -3.88 -5.43 14.49
C ALA A 130 -4.69 -4.13 14.35
N ASP A 131 -4.31 -3.27 13.42
CA ASP A 131 -5.06 -2.06 13.08
C ASP A 131 -6.48 -2.41 12.59
N TYR A 132 -6.58 -3.44 11.73
CA TYR A 132 -7.87 -3.90 11.23
C TYR A 132 -8.76 -4.48 12.33
N ALA A 133 -8.18 -5.25 13.25
CA ALA A 133 -8.90 -5.76 14.41
C ALA A 133 -9.43 -4.61 15.29
N LYS A 134 -8.60 -3.58 15.52
CA LYS A 134 -9.00 -2.37 16.25
C LYS A 134 -10.16 -1.64 15.55
N LEU A 135 -10.05 -1.42 14.23
CA LEU A 135 -11.13 -0.82 13.45
C LEU A 135 -12.43 -1.62 13.58
N ARG A 136 -12.39 -2.93 13.41
CA ARG A 136 -13.58 -3.79 13.55
C ARG A 136 -14.20 -3.71 14.94
N GLY A 137 -13.38 -3.64 15.99
CA GLY A 137 -13.83 -3.51 17.37
C GLY A 137 -14.67 -2.25 17.60
N VAL A 138 -14.24 -1.10 17.07
CA VAL A 138 -14.98 0.16 17.21
C VAL A 138 -16.19 0.25 16.29
N LEU A 139 -16.16 -0.42 15.14
CA LEU A 139 -17.27 -0.44 14.19
C LEU A 139 -18.50 -1.20 14.73
N GLY A 140 -18.34 -2.14 15.66
CA GLY A 140 -19.43 -2.98 16.15
C GLY A 140 -20.63 -2.23 16.74
N SER A 141 -20.43 -1.02 17.27
CA SER A 141 -21.47 -0.14 17.79
C SER A 141 -21.70 1.14 16.99
N ALA A 142 -20.88 1.38 15.97
CA ALA A 142 -20.91 2.58 15.14
C ALA A 142 -22.02 2.49 14.08
N LYS A 143 -22.48 3.66 13.61
CA LYS A 143 -23.39 3.82 12.48
C LYS A 143 -22.78 4.66 11.37
N SER A 144 -21.81 5.49 11.70
CA SER A 144 -21.20 6.45 10.78
C SER A 144 -19.67 6.42 10.86
N VAL A 145 -19.04 6.64 9.71
CA VAL A 145 -17.58 6.68 9.57
C VAL A 145 -17.18 7.88 8.73
N ALA A 146 -16.31 8.74 9.27
CA ALA A 146 -15.63 9.76 8.48
C ALA A 146 -14.27 9.21 8.02
N ILE A 147 -13.99 9.29 6.72
CA ILE A 147 -12.74 8.87 6.11
C ILE A 147 -11.98 10.10 5.66
N MET A 148 -10.78 10.32 6.21
CA MET A 148 -9.86 11.34 5.78
C MET A 148 -9.04 10.80 4.60
N GLY A 149 -9.23 11.37 3.41
CA GLY A 149 -8.56 11.00 2.16
C GLY A 149 -9.44 10.21 1.20
N GLY A 150 -9.65 10.75 0.00
CA GLY A 150 -10.38 10.15 -1.14
C GLY A 150 -9.43 9.50 -2.16
N GLY A 151 -8.24 9.07 -1.73
CA GLY A 151 -7.31 8.28 -2.52
C GLY A 151 -7.74 6.80 -2.65
N LEU A 152 -6.85 5.95 -3.18
CA LEU A 152 -7.11 4.53 -3.45
C LEU A 152 -7.71 3.81 -2.23
N ILE A 153 -7.02 3.84 -1.11
CA ILE A 153 -7.42 3.13 0.12
C ILE A 153 -8.70 3.73 0.71
N GLY A 154 -8.83 5.07 0.69
CA GLY A 154 -10.03 5.74 1.19
C GLY A 154 -11.28 5.38 0.39
N CYS A 155 -11.19 5.34 -0.95
CA CYS A 155 -12.30 4.91 -1.79
C CYS A 155 -12.67 3.43 -1.60
N GLU A 156 -11.68 2.55 -1.39
CA GLU A 156 -11.93 1.14 -1.11
C GLU A 156 -12.66 0.95 0.23
N PHE A 157 -12.18 1.58 1.32
CA PHE A 157 -12.89 1.56 2.59
C PHE A 157 -14.27 2.21 2.51
N ALA A 158 -14.41 3.31 1.77
CA ALA A 158 -15.71 3.97 1.59
C ALA A 158 -16.71 3.03 0.93
N ASN A 159 -16.30 2.32 -0.13
CA ASN A 159 -17.15 1.32 -0.78
C ASN A 159 -17.48 0.15 0.16
N ASP A 160 -16.49 -0.41 0.86
CA ASP A 160 -16.66 -1.60 1.69
C ASP A 160 -17.56 -1.30 2.90
N LEU A 161 -17.32 -0.20 3.62
CA LEU A 161 -18.10 0.18 4.80
C LEU A 161 -19.51 0.65 4.43
N ALA A 162 -19.67 1.41 3.35
CA ALA A 162 -21.00 1.82 2.91
C ALA A 162 -21.83 0.61 2.43
N ALA A 163 -21.22 -0.33 1.70
CA ALA A 163 -21.89 -1.59 1.33
C ALA A 163 -22.25 -2.47 2.55
N ALA A 164 -21.55 -2.30 3.67
CA ALA A 164 -21.88 -2.95 4.95
C ALA A 164 -22.95 -2.20 5.76
N GLY A 165 -23.49 -1.08 5.24
CA GLY A 165 -24.60 -0.33 5.83
C GLY A 165 -24.19 0.84 6.72
N TYR A 166 -22.92 1.22 6.75
CA TYR A 166 -22.47 2.44 7.43
C TYR A 166 -22.77 3.68 6.61
N SER A 167 -23.14 4.78 7.29
CA SER A 167 -23.13 6.12 6.68
C SER A 167 -21.68 6.60 6.60
N VAL A 168 -21.16 6.78 5.39
CA VAL A 168 -19.75 7.13 5.19
C VAL A 168 -19.62 8.56 4.66
N THR A 169 -18.74 9.37 5.27
CA THR A 169 -18.36 10.68 4.74
C THR A 169 -16.88 10.68 4.41
N VAL A 170 -16.53 10.87 3.14
CA VAL A 170 -15.13 11.03 2.70
C VAL A 170 -14.78 12.51 2.60
N ILE A 171 -13.67 12.89 3.24
CA ILE A 171 -13.18 14.27 3.30
C ILE A 171 -11.82 14.31 2.61
N ASP A 172 -11.66 15.13 1.56
CA ASP A 172 -10.41 15.22 0.81
C ASP A 172 -10.15 16.65 0.31
N PRO A 173 -8.91 17.17 0.43
CA PRO A 173 -8.57 18.49 -0.12
C PRO A 173 -8.59 18.54 -1.65
N ALA A 174 -8.53 17.41 -2.35
CA ALA A 174 -8.70 17.36 -3.80
C ALA A 174 -10.15 17.65 -4.20
N ALA A 175 -10.39 17.94 -5.48
CA ALA A 175 -11.69 18.30 -6.01
C ALA A 175 -12.56 17.08 -6.41
N TYR A 176 -11.99 15.86 -6.44
CA TYR A 176 -12.67 14.63 -6.85
C TYR A 176 -11.90 13.40 -6.34
N PRO A 177 -12.55 12.21 -6.27
CA PRO A 177 -11.88 11.01 -5.77
C PRO A 177 -10.78 10.53 -6.73
N LEU A 178 -9.73 9.92 -6.16
CA LEU A 178 -8.58 9.36 -6.89
C LEU A 178 -7.80 10.40 -7.72
N ALA A 179 -7.84 11.68 -7.34
CA ALA A 179 -7.23 12.79 -8.09
C ALA A 179 -5.72 12.64 -8.33
N SER A 180 -5.02 11.87 -7.51
CA SER A 180 -3.59 11.56 -7.71
C SER A 180 -3.32 10.48 -8.75
N LEU A 181 -4.35 9.74 -9.20
CA LEU A 181 -4.21 8.58 -10.09
C LEU A 181 -4.84 8.81 -11.47
N MET A 182 -5.88 9.63 -11.58
CA MET A 182 -6.65 9.76 -12.80
C MET A 182 -7.24 11.16 -12.98
N PRO A 183 -7.66 11.54 -14.23
CA PRO A 183 -8.24 12.85 -14.51
C PRO A 183 -9.65 12.99 -13.90
N ALA A 184 -10.09 14.25 -13.73
CA ALA A 184 -11.36 14.60 -13.10
C ALA A 184 -12.57 13.89 -13.72
N GLN A 185 -12.63 13.84 -15.05
CA GLN A 185 -13.72 13.20 -15.77
C GLN A 185 -13.91 11.72 -15.38
N ALA A 186 -12.83 10.99 -15.15
CA ALA A 186 -12.88 9.60 -14.68
C ALA A 186 -13.18 9.52 -13.17
N GLY A 187 -12.58 10.42 -12.35
CA GLY A 187 -12.85 10.45 -10.91
C GLY A 187 -14.30 10.71 -10.58
N GLN A 188 -14.95 11.61 -11.30
CA GLN A 188 -16.36 11.95 -11.11
C GLN A 188 -17.31 10.77 -11.37
N GLN A 189 -16.90 9.76 -12.16
CA GLN A 189 -17.72 8.56 -12.39
C GLN A 189 -17.98 7.73 -11.12
N LEU A 190 -17.16 7.90 -10.08
CA LEU A 190 -17.34 7.18 -8.80
C LEU A 190 -18.40 7.82 -7.90
N LEU A 191 -18.71 9.11 -8.12
CA LEU A 191 -19.54 9.88 -7.17
C LEU A 191 -20.94 9.31 -7.02
N GLU A 192 -21.66 9.13 -8.11
CA GLU A 192 -23.04 8.66 -8.09
C GLU A 192 -23.17 7.19 -7.62
N PRO A 193 -22.38 6.23 -8.13
CA PRO A 193 -22.47 4.85 -7.66
C PRO A 193 -22.16 4.69 -6.16
N LEU A 194 -21.16 5.41 -5.63
CA LEU A 194 -20.86 5.34 -4.20
C LEU A 194 -21.91 6.13 -3.37
N ALA A 195 -22.45 7.23 -3.87
CA ALA A 195 -23.53 7.94 -3.20
C ALA A 195 -24.79 7.07 -3.05
N LYS A 196 -25.10 6.22 -4.04
CA LYS A 196 -26.19 5.23 -3.95
C LYS A 196 -25.97 4.19 -2.84
N LEU A 197 -24.72 3.94 -2.44
CA LEU A 197 -24.38 3.10 -1.28
C LEU A 197 -24.45 3.87 0.06
N GLY A 198 -24.56 5.20 0.05
CA GLY A 198 -24.57 6.02 1.26
C GLY A 198 -23.25 6.75 1.53
N VAL A 199 -22.36 6.90 0.53
CA VAL A 199 -21.14 7.70 0.66
C VAL A 199 -21.45 9.17 0.36
N ALA A 200 -21.16 10.04 1.33
CA ALA A 200 -21.15 11.49 1.17
C ALA A 200 -19.72 11.98 0.93
N TRP A 201 -19.54 13.04 0.16
CA TRP A 201 -18.25 13.60 -0.18
C TRP A 201 -18.12 15.05 0.30
N ARG A 202 -16.94 15.38 0.83
CA ARG A 202 -16.51 16.73 1.21
C ARG A 202 -15.17 16.99 0.55
N PHE A 203 -15.19 17.62 -0.62
CA PHE A 203 -14.01 17.96 -1.41
C PHE A 203 -13.56 19.40 -1.18
N GLY A 204 -12.28 19.69 -1.48
CA GLY A 204 -11.69 21.01 -1.32
C GLY A 204 -11.47 21.41 0.13
N THR A 205 -11.58 20.49 1.07
CA THR A 205 -11.45 20.72 2.50
C THR A 205 -10.71 19.58 3.20
N ALA A 206 -10.19 19.82 4.38
CA ALA A 206 -9.48 18.83 5.19
C ALA A 206 -9.95 18.90 6.65
N VAL A 207 -9.74 17.82 7.41
CA VAL A 207 -10.00 17.82 8.86
C VAL A 207 -8.93 18.65 9.56
N GLN A 208 -9.37 19.67 10.30
CA GLN A 208 -8.53 20.56 11.10
C GLN A 208 -8.49 20.13 12.57
N ALA A 209 -9.65 19.75 13.13
CA ALA A 209 -9.76 19.32 14.52
C ALA A 209 -10.72 18.13 14.65
N VAL A 210 -10.48 17.30 15.67
CA VAL A 210 -11.33 16.19 16.08
C VAL A 210 -11.62 16.33 17.57
N ASP A 211 -12.88 16.58 17.91
CA ASP A 211 -13.32 16.78 19.29
C ASP A 211 -14.27 15.67 19.71
N LYS A 212 -14.16 15.24 20.96
CA LYS A 212 -14.98 14.20 21.53
C LYS A 212 -16.38 14.74 21.88
N LEU A 213 -17.41 13.97 21.56
CA LEU A 213 -18.78 14.25 21.98
C LEU A 213 -19.24 13.23 23.03
N ALA A 214 -20.44 13.40 23.58
CA ALA A 214 -21.06 12.41 24.44
C ALA A 214 -21.17 11.06 23.71
N THR A 215 -21.43 11.07 22.40
CA THR A 215 -21.36 9.91 21.49
C THR A 215 -20.66 10.33 20.21
N GLY A 216 -19.59 9.60 19.85
CA GLY A 216 -18.80 9.87 18.63
C GLY A 216 -17.94 11.14 18.71
N TYR A 217 -17.76 11.78 17.57
CA TYR A 217 -16.82 12.88 17.35
C TYR A 217 -17.42 13.98 16.48
N ALA A 218 -16.97 15.21 16.71
CA ALA A 218 -17.16 16.36 15.83
C ALA A 218 -15.84 16.65 15.10
N LEU A 219 -15.88 16.69 13.78
CA LEU A 219 -14.74 17.03 12.95
C LEU A 219 -14.95 18.45 12.41
N THR A 220 -14.11 19.39 12.83
CA THR A 220 -14.05 20.72 12.24
C THR A 220 -13.17 20.67 10.99
N LEU A 221 -13.72 21.14 9.88
CA LEU A 221 -13.02 21.16 8.59
C LEU A 221 -12.37 22.53 8.33
N THR A 222 -11.45 22.60 7.38
CA THR A 222 -10.73 23.83 7.01
C THR A 222 -11.63 24.92 6.38
N ASP A 223 -12.81 24.53 5.88
CA ASP A 223 -13.87 25.44 5.39
C ASP A 223 -14.84 25.92 6.50
N ALA A 224 -14.49 25.65 7.76
CA ALA A 224 -15.28 25.91 8.97
C ALA A 224 -16.58 25.09 9.09
N SER A 225 -16.86 24.16 8.19
CA SER A 225 -17.98 23.23 8.35
C SER A 225 -17.65 22.13 9.36
N THR A 226 -18.68 21.45 9.87
CA THR A 226 -18.53 20.36 10.84
C THR A 226 -19.14 19.06 10.32
N VAL A 227 -18.45 17.95 10.53
CA VAL A 227 -18.95 16.60 10.27
C VAL A 227 -19.04 15.84 11.60
N TYR A 228 -20.20 15.22 11.86
CA TYR A 228 -20.41 14.36 13.02
C TYR A 228 -20.29 12.90 12.61
N THR A 229 -19.59 12.08 13.42
CA THR A 229 -19.31 10.68 13.10
C THR A 229 -19.02 9.86 14.36
N ASP A 230 -19.24 8.54 14.29
CA ASP A 230 -18.90 7.62 15.38
C ASP A 230 -17.44 7.17 15.31
N VAL A 231 -16.86 7.10 14.09
CA VAL A 231 -15.49 6.63 13.86
C VAL A 231 -14.78 7.54 12.86
N VAL A 232 -13.50 7.81 13.11
CA VAL A 232 -12.63 8.56 12.19
C VAL A 232 -11.52 7.63 11.69
N LEU A 233 -11.46 7.46 10.37
CA LEU A 233 -10.45 6.65 9.68
C LEU A 233 -9.57 7.52 8.77
N SER A 234 -8.26 7.49 8.98
CA SER A 234 -7.29 8.18 8.13
C SER A 234 -6.78 7.25 7.03
N ALA A 235 -6.91 7.68 5.77
CA ALA A 235 -6.43 7.02 4.57
C ALA A 235 -5.68 8.00 3.66
N VAL A 236 -4.88 8.91 4.25
CA VAL A 236 -4.20 10.03 3.57
C VAL A 236 -2.88 9.65 2.91
N GLY A 237 -2.57 8.37 2.85
CA GLY A 237 -1.40 7.82 2.19
C GLY A 237 -0.40 7.16 3.14
N LEU A 238 0.69 6.68 2.54
CA LEU A 238 1.75 5.94 3.21
C LEU A 238 3.09 6.63 3.01
N ARG A 239 3.97 6.50 4.00
CA ARG A 239 5.36 6.93 3.96
C ARG A 239 6.29 5.72 4.11
N PRO A 240 7.24 5.52 3.18
CA PRO A 240 8.24 4.46 3.28
C PRO A 240 8.97 4.45 4.62
N ARG A 241 9.21 3.27 5.19
CA ARG A 241 10.06 3.11 6.37
C ARG A 241 11.51 3.17 5.96
N THR A 242 12.18 4.26 6.31
CA THR A 242 13.57 4.52 5.90
C THR A 242 14.53 4.74 7.07
N ASP A 243 14.02 4.87 8.29
CA ASP A 243 14.82 5.32 9.44
C ASP A 243 15.96 4.36 9.77
N LEU A 244 15.71 3.05 9.72
CA LEU A 244 16.75 2.03 9.93
C LEU A 244 17.85 2.10 8.87
N ALA A 245 17.49 2.30 7.60
CA ALA A 245 18.43 2.44 6.50
C ALA A 245 19.24 3.74 6.63
N ARG A 246 18.59 4.85 6.98
CA ARG A 246 19.23 6.15 7.21
C ARG A 246 20.22 6.09 8.36
N ALA A 247 19.84 5.46 9.48
CA ALA A 247 20.72 5.27 10.64
C ALA A 247 21.95 4.41 10.31
N ALA A 248 21.82 3.49 9.35
CA ALA A 248 22.93 2.68 8.84
C ALA A 248 23.79 3.40 7.77
N GLY A 249 23.53 4.66 7.45
CA GLY A 249 24.27 5.43 6.46
C GLY A 249 23.95 5.10 4.99
N LEU A 250 22.85 4.36 4.74
CA LEU A 250 22.44 4.06 3.38
C LEU A 250 21.81 5.30 2.70
N ALA A 251 21.91 5.37 1.38
CA ALA A 251 21.28 6.43 0.61
C ALA A 251 19.74 6.35 0.71
N VAL A 252 19.13 7.44 1.16
CA VAL A 252 17.67 7.56 1.35
C VAL A 252 17.20 8.89 0.80
N ASN A 253 16.13 8.87 0.00
CA ASN A 253 15.38 10.04 -0.43
C ASN A 253 13.92 9.92 0.04
N ARG A 254 12.94 9.72 -0.83
CA ARG A 254 11.55 9.40 -0.45
C ARG A 254 11.42 7.97 0.06
N GLY A 255 12.27 7.07 -0.44
CA GLY A 255 12.45 5.69 -0.04
C GLY A 255 13.93 5.35 0.13
N ILE A 256 14.25 4.09 0.37
CA ILE A 256 15.62 3.57 0.36
C ILE A 256 16.05 3.47 -1.10
N VAL A 257 17.04 4.26 -1.50
CA VAL A 257 17.50 4.34 -2.90
C VAL A 257 18.17 3.04 -3.32
N VAL A 258 17.70 2.45 -4.41
CA VAL A 258 18.26 1.22 -4.99
C VAL A 258 18.44 1.36 -6.51
N ASN A 259 19.37 0.57 -7.04
CA ASN A 259 19.58 0.43 -8.49
C ASN A 259 18.59 -0.60 -9.11
N ASP A 260 18.73 -0.90 -10.38
CA ASP A 260 17.95 -1.88 -11.14
C ASP A 260 18.14 -3.34 -10.69
N GLN A 261 19.13 -3.62 -9.84
CA GLN A 261 19.32 -4.89 -9.15
C GLN A 261 18.75 -4.89 -7.72
N LEU A 262 18.03 -3.83 -7.33
CA LEU A 262 17.48 -3.61 -5.99
C LEU A 262 18.57 -3.48 -4.90
N ARG A 263 19.82 -3.18 -5.28
CA ARG A 263 20.97 -2.97 -4.40
C ARG A 263 20.99 -1.52 -3.91
N THR A 264 21.21 -1.34 -2.62
CA THR A 264 21.40 -0.03 -1.99
C THR A 264 22.79 0.54 -2.27
N SER A 265 23.16 1.63 -1.57
CA SER A 265 24.53 2.15 -1.58
C SER A 265 25.57 1.22 -0.95
N ASP A 266 25.14 0.22 -0.16
CA ASP A 266 25.98 -0.87 0.34
C ASP A 266 25.84 -2.12 -0.54
N PRO A 267 26.96 -2.75 -1.01
CA PRO A 267 26.91 -3.88 -1.92
C PRO A 267 26.32 -5.17 -1.33
N ALA A 268 26.23 -5.29 -0.01
CA ALA A 268 25.65 -6.44 0.67
C ALA A 268 24.19 -6.23 1.10
N ILE A 269 23.65 -4.99 0.93
CA ILE A 269 22.31 -4.62 1.39
C ILE A 269 21.41 -4.25 0.21
N TYR A 270 20.20 -4.77 0.22
CA TYR A 270 19.16 -4.59 -0.80
C TYR A 270 17.88 -4.04 -0.17
N ALA A 271 17.00 -3.44 -0.97
CA ALA A 271 15.67 -3.06 -0.49
C ALA A 271 14.59 -3.43 -1.51
N LEU A 272 13.41 -3.80 -1.00
CA LEU A 272 12.29 -4.31 -1.80
C LEU A 272 10.95 -3.86 -1.21
N GLY A 273 9.99 -3.59 -2.07
CA GLY A 273 8.61 -3.24 -1.70
C GLY A 273 8.44 -1.76 -1.36
N ASP A 274 7.45 -1.45 -0.51
CA ASP A 274 7.01 -0.07 -0.28
C ASP A 274 8.08 0.84 0.35
N CYS A 275 9.14 0.27 0.93
CA CYS A 275 10.27 1.05 1.47
C CYS A 275 11.32 1.43 0.41
N ALA A 276 11.32 0.77 -0.75
CA ALA A 276 12.34 0.98 -1.78
C ALA A 276 11.98 2.12 -2.73
N GLU A 277 13.01 2.87 -3.16
CA GLU A 277 12.92 3.88 -4.21
C GLU A 277 13.78 3.46 -5.39
N ILE A 278 13.11 3.20 -6.53
CA ILE A 278 13.72 2.69 -7.76
C ILE A 278 13.57 3.77 -8.83
N GLU A 279 14.68 4.23 -9.42
CA GLU A 279 14.67 5.31 -10.44
C GLU A 279 13.85 6.54 -9.99
N GLY A 280 14.01 6.97 -8.74
CA GLY A 280 13.29 8.12 -8.17
C GLY A 280 11.80 7.85 -7.87
N ARG A 281 11.32 6.61 -7.98
CA ARG A 281 9.92 6.25 -7.78
C ARG A 281 9.74 5.29 -6.59
N VAL A 282 8.76 5.60 -5.75
CA VAL A 282 8.23 4.67 -4.75
C VAL A 282 6.93 4.11 -5.30
N LEU A 283 6.83 2.79 -5.40
CA LEU A 283 5.73 2.08 -6.04
C LEU A 283 5.02 1.12 -5.04
N PRO A 284 4.15 1.63 -4.15
CA PRO A 284 3.53 0.84 -3.10
C PRO A 284 2.33 0.02 -3.63
N PHE A 285 2.60 -0.84 -4.60
CA PHE A 285 1.60 -1.68 -5.25
C PHE A 285 2.08 -3.13 -5.32
N VAL A 286 1.12 -4.06 -5.48
CA VAL A 286 1.40 -5.50 -5.49
C VAL A 286 2.32 -5.92 -6.64
N LEU A 287 2.04 -5.46 -7.87
CA LEU A 287 2.79 -5.92 -9.05
C LEU A 287 4.27 -5.51 -9.01
N PRO A 288 4.65 -4.27 -8.67
CA PRO A 288 6.05 -3.91 -8.45
C PRO A 288 6.77 -4.79 -7.44
N ILE A 289 6.11 -5.14 -6.32
CA ILE A 289 6.67 -6.05 -5.32
C ILE A 289 6.93 -7.44 -5.92
N MET A 290 5.98 -7.97 -6.68
CA MET A 290 6.12 -9.29 -7.30
C MET A 290 7.25 -9.33 -8.34
N HIS A 291 7.37 -8.31 -9.19
CA HIS A 291 8.46 -8.20 -10.15
C HIS A 291 9.82 -8.01 -9.45
N GLY A 292 9.88 -7.10 -8.46
CA GLY A 292 11.08 -6.88 -7.67
C GLY A 292 11.53 -8.13 -6.92
N GLY A 293 10.59 -8.88 -6.31
CA GLY A 293 10.91 -10.12 -5.61
C GLY A 293 11.52 -11.20 -6.51
N ARG A 294 10.98 -11.38 -7.72
CA ARG A 294 11.53 -12.30 -8.73
C ARG A 294 12.92 -11.88 -9.20
N THR A 295 13.09 -10.60 -9.51
CA THR A 295 14.40 -10.06 -9.94
C THR A 295 15.43 -10.20 -8.83
N LEU A 296 15.09 -9.79 -7.61
CA LEU A 296 16.02 -9.86 -6.48
C LEU A 296 16.40 -11.30 -6.13
N ALA A 297 15.48 -12.24 -6.22
CA ALA A 297 15.80 -13.66 -6.01
C ALA A 297 16.87 -14.17 -7.00
N ARG A 298 16.78 -13.79 -8.26
CA ARG A 298 17.78 -14.13 -9.29
C ARG A 298 19.13 -13.45 -8.99
N VAL A 299 19.12 -12.16 -8.63
CA VAL A 299 20.34 -11.42 -8.25
C VAL A 299 21.02 -12.08 -7.04
N LEU A 300 20.26 -12.45 -6.00
CA LEU A 300 20.79 -13.10 -4.80
C LEU A 300 21.27 -14.52 -5.05
N ASN A 301 20.74 -15.17 -6.10
CA ASN A 301 21.21 -16.48 -6.58
C ASN A 301 22.44 -16.39 -7.50
N GLY A 302 22.98 -15.18 -7.73
CA GLY A 302 24.18 -14.95 -8.52
C GLY A 302 23.96 -14.71 -10.02
N GLU A 303 22.71 -14.51 -10.45
CA GLU A 303 22.41 -14.19 -11.85
C GLU A 303 22.53 -12.69 -12.12
N GLU A 304 22.93 -12.34 -13.34
CA GLU A 304 22.84 -10.96 -13.86
C GLU A 304 21.38 -10.65 -14.26
N ALA A 305 20.56 -10.31 -13.28
CA ALA A 305 19.19 -9.91 -13.51
C ALA A 305 19.02 -8.41 -13.24
N ARG A 306 18.13 -7.77 -14.01
CA ARG A 306 17.76 -6.35 -13.86
C ARG A 306 16.26 -6.22 -13.79
N LEU A 307 15.78 -5.31 -12.94
CA LEU A 307 14.37 -5.04 -12.79
C LEU A 307 13.86 -4.21 -13.97
N VAL A 308 12.89 -4.78 -14.67
CA VAL A 308 12.14 -4.09 -15.71
C VAL A 308 10.66 -4.19 -15.34
N PHE A 309 9.98 -3.06 -15.32
CA PHE A 309 8.55 -3.02 -15.06
C PHE A 309 7.78 -3.02 -16.36
N PRO A 310 6.95 -4.05 -16.62
CA PRO A 310 5.94 -3.96 -17.67
C PRO A 310 4.85 -2.95 -17.29
N ALA A 311 3.90 -2.72 -18.16
CA ALA A 311 2.69 -1.99 -17.81
C ALA A 311 1.96 -2.70 -16.65
N MET A 312 1.79 -2.01 -15.52
CA MET A 312 1.23 -2.53 -14.28
C MET A 312 0.01 -1.72 -13.84
N PRO A 313 -1.16 -1.97 -14.43
CA PRO A 313 -2.36 -1.24 -14.04
C PRO A 313 -2.70 -1.46 -12.56
N VAL A 314 -3.03 -0.37 -11.89
CA VAL A 314 -3.56 -0.36 -10.53
C VAL A 314 -5.06 -0.61 -10.60
N VAL A 315 -5.55 -1.56 -9.81
CA VAL A 315 -6.98 -1.83 -9.64
C VAL A 315 -7.44 -1.24 -8.32
N VAL A 316 -8.48 -0.41 -8.36
CA VAL A 316 -9.15 0.10 -7.17
C VAL A 316 -10.37 -0.78 -6.89
N LYS A 317 -10.39 -1.38 -5.70
CA LYS A 317 -11.44 -2.33 -5.30
C LYS A 317 -12.69 -1.62 -4.81
N THR A 318 -13.42 -1.01 -5.75
CA THR A 318 -14.72 -0.37 -5.53
C THR A 318 -15.79 -1.13 -6.35
N PRO A 319 -16.33 -2.24 -5.84
CA PRO A 319 -17.31 -3.07 -6.57
C PRO A 319 -18.51 -2.31 -7.09
N ALA A 320 -18.95 -1.24 -6.41
CA ALA A 320 -20.04 -0.39 -6.89
C ALA A 320 -19.71 0.32 -8.21
N HIS A 321 -18.44 0.63 -8.45
CA HIS A 321 -17.92 1.20 -9.69
C HIS A 321 -16.44 0.84 -9.86
N PRO A 322 -16.11 -0.31 -10.47
CA PRO A 322 -14.74 -0.78 -10.59
C PRO A 322 -13.86 0.19 -11.38
N VAL A 323 -12.58 0.31 -10.96
CA VAL A 323 -11.59 1.18 -11.62
C VAL A 323 -10.31 0.40 -11.88
N ALA A 324 -9.75 0.57 -13.07
CA ALA A 324 -8.39 0.17 -13.38
C ALA A 324 -7.66 1.33 -14.05
N VAL A 325 -6.46 1.64 -13.56
CA VAL A 325 -5.69 2.78 -14.04
C VAL A 325 -4.22 2.42 -14.24
N SER A 326 -3.67 2.79 -15.39
CA SER A 326 -2.23 2.89 -15.61
C SER A 326 -1.88 4.37 -15.53
N PRO A 327 -1.44 4.85 -14.34
CA PRO A 327 -1.18 6.27 -14.16
C PRO A 327 0.03 6.70 -14.97
N VAL A 328 0.00 7.95 -15.43
CA VAL A 328 1.15 8.59 -16.07
C VAL A 328 1.99 9.36 -15.07
N ALA A 329 3.27 9.61 -15.40
CA ALA A 329 4.11 10.48 -14.59
C ALA A 329 3.49 11.89 -14.51
N ARG A 330 3.71 12.59 -13.39
CA ARG A 330 3.13 13.93 -13.17
C ARG A 330 3.62 14.98 -14.19
N ASP A 331 4.82 14.79 -14.69
CA ASP A 331 5.50 15.63 -15.69
C ASP A 331 5.35 15.08 -17.12
N ALA A 332 4.52 14.06 -17.32
CA ALA A 332 4.27 13.49 -18.65
C ALA A 332 3.62 14.53 -19.56
N VAL A 333 4.20 14.72 -20.73
CA VAL A 333 3.67 15.60 -21.78
C VAL A 333 2.68 14.82 -22.63
N GLY A 334 1.43 15.28 -22.66
CA GLY A 334 0.37 14.63 -23.42
C GLY A 334 -1.02 15.08 -22.95
N THR A 335 -2.04 14.40 -23.42
CA THR A 335 -3.45 14.73 -23.13
C THR A 335 -4.29 13.48 -22.85
N TRP A 336 -5.21 13.60 -21.90
CA TRP A 336 -6.23 12.60 -21.68
C TRP A 336 -7.34 12.74 -22.74
N GLN A 337 -7.67 11.64 -23.42
CA GLN A 337 -8.76 11.57 -24.40
C GLN A 337 -9.77 10.50 -24.01
N THR A 338 -11.04 10.80 -24.16
CA THR A 338 -12.10 9.80 -23.98
C THR A 338 -12.16 8.91 -25.23
N LEU A 339 -11.95 7.63 -25.02
CA LEU A 339 -11.99 6.59 -26.07
C LEU A 339 -13.37 5.95 -26.18
N ALA A 340 -14.09 5.84 -25.04
CA ALA A 340 -15.46 5.35 -24.98
C ALA A 340 -16.13 5.85 -23.68
N SER A 341 -17.44 5.92 -23.69
CA SER A 341 -18.29 6.28 -22.54
C SER A 341 -19.57 5.47 -22.55
N GLY A 342 -20.09 5.15 -21.36
CA GLY A 342 -21.31 4.36 -21.15
C GLY A 342 -21.67 4.37 -19.67
N GLN A 343 -21.85 3.20 -19.04
CA GLN A 343 -21.97 3.06 -17.58
C GLN A 343 -20.62 3.19 -16.86
N GLY A 344 -19.63 3.77 -17.52
CA GLY A 344 -18.30 4.07 -17.09
C GLY A 344 -17.60 4.89 -18.15
N ILE A 345 -16.27 5.06 -18.02
CA ILE A 345 -15.47 5.78 -19.00
C ILE A 345 -14.17 5.02 -19.29
N LYS A 346 -13.76 5.04 -20.55
CA LYS A 346 -12.47 4.57 -21.03
C LYS A 346 -11.70 5.75 -21.56
N MET A 347 -10.56 6.05 -20.94
CA MET A 347 -9.69 7.15 -21.34
C MET A 347 -8.29 6.66 -21.60
N GLY A 348 -7.63 7.25 -22.59
CA GLY A 348 -6.22 7.06 -22.89
C GLY A 348 -5.45 8.37 -22.72
N PHE A 349 -4.25 8.29 -22.18
CA PHE A 349 -3.30 9.39 -22.20
C PHE A 349 -2.40 9.22 -23.42
N LEU A 350 -2.50 10.16 -24.35
CA LEU A 350 -1.72 10.17 -25.58
C LEU A 350 -0.57 11.18 -25.43
N ASP A 351 0.64 10.72 -25.70
CA ASP A 351 1.83 11.56 -25.73
C ASP A 351 1.87 12.47 -26.99
N ALA A 352 2.93 13.25 -27.13
CA ALA A 352 3.11 14.18 -28.25
C ALA A 352 3.19 13.47 -29.64
N GLN A 353 3.47 12.17 -29.66
CA GLN A 353 3.50 11.32 -30.86
C GLN A 353 2.20 10.54 -31.06
N ASN A 354 1.14 10.87 -30.31
CA ASN A 354 -0.16 10.17 -30.32
C ASN A 354 -0.07 8.69 -29.86
N LYS A 355 0.99 8.31 -29.17
CA LYS A 355 1.16 6.98 -28.59
C LYS A 355 0.49 6.92 -27.22
N LEU A 356 -0.21 5.81 -26.95
CA LEU A 356 -0.81 5.55 -25.65
C LEU A 356 0.29 5.32 -24.60
N SER A 357 0.32 6.14 -23.54
CA SER A 357 1.28 6.04 -22.44
C SER A 357 0.64 5.87 -21.05
N GLY A 358 -0.68 5.94 -20.96
CA GLY A 358 -1.47 5.65 -19.79
C GLY A 358 -2.94 5.44 -20.13
N PHE A 359 -3.71 4.89 -19.20
CA PHE A 359 -5.15 4.73 -19.37
C PHE A 359 -5.92 4.75 -18.06
N VAL A 360 -7.20 5.06 -18.14
CA VAL A 360 -8.19 4.89 -17.07
C VAL A 360 -9.40 4.16 -17.62
N LEU A 361 -9.86 3.18 -16.88
CA LEU A 361 -11.06 2.38 -17.17
C LEU A 361 -11.93 2.39 -15.93
N THR A 362 -13.19 2.78 -16.06
CA THR A 362 -14.14 2.75 -14.94
C THR A 362 -15.40 1.98 -15.34
N GLY A 363 -16.14 1.50 -14.35
CA GLY A 363 -17.39 0.78 -14.56
C GLY A 363 -17.23 -0.46 -15.46
N GLU A 364 -18.06 -0.56 -16.48
CA GLU A 364 -18.07 -1.68 -17.43
C GLU A 364 -16.74 -1.89 -18.17
N PHE A 365 -15.95 -0.83 -18.37
CA PHE A 365 -14.67 -0.91 -19.07
C PHE A 365 -13.51 -1.47 -18.21
N ALA A 366 -13.66 -1.57 -16.88
CA ALA A 366 -12.57 -2.00 -15.98
C ALA A 366 -12.03 -3.41 -16.30
N GLY A 367 -12.83 -4.26 -16.92
CA GLY A 367 -12.45 -5.60 -17.39
C GLY A 367 -11.39 -5.59 -18.50
N GLU A 368 -11.31 -4.52 -19.29
CA GLU A 368 -10.41 -4.41 -20.44
C GLU A 368 -8.95 -4.05 -20.09
N ARG A 369 -8.61 -3.99 -18.79
CA ARG A 369 -7.28 -3.55 -18.30
C ARG A 369 -6.10 -4.30 -18.91
N ASN A 370 -6.25 -5.61 -19.13
CA ASN A 370 -5.17 -6.43 -19.69
C ASN A 370 -4.96 -6.15 -21.19
N GLU A 371 -6.04 -5.87 -21.92
CA GLU A 371 -5.97 -5.47 -23.32
C GLU A 371 -5.32 -4.10 -23.47
N MET A 372 -5.74 -3.14 -22.65
CA MET A 372 -5.15 -1.81 -22.66
C MET A 372 -3.68 -1.80 -22.22
N ALA A 373 -3.30 -2.63 -21.24
CA ALA A 373 -1.92 -2.76 -20.82
C ALA A 373 -0.98 -3.25 -21.93
N LYS A 374 -1.46 -4.15 -22.81
CA LYS A 374 -0.69 -4.61 -23.98
C LYS A 374 -0.44 -3.50 -25.01
N LYS A 375 -1.28 -2.47 -25.04
CA LYS A 375 -1.13 -1.31 -25.95
C LYS A 375 -0.12 -0.28 -25.44
N LEU A 376 0.28 -0.36 -24.17
CA LEU A 376 1.32 0.48 -23.57
C LEU A 376 2.75 -0.05 -23.79
N ALA A 377 2.90 -1.28 -24.26
CA ALA A 377 4.16 -1.98 -24.43
C ALA A 377 4.94 -1.52 -25.67
#